data_0db3ccbb442f046ac412309adab9a0ed
#
_entry.id   0db3ccbb442f046ac412309adab9a0ed
#
_cell.length_a   1.000
_cell.length_b   1.000
_cell.length_c   1.000
_cell.angle_alpha   90.00
_cell.angle_beta   90.00
_cell.angle_gamma   90.00
#
_symmetry.space_group_name_H-M   'P 1'
#
loop_
_entity.id
_entity.type
_entity.pdbx_description
1 polymer ?
#
loop_
_entity_poly.entity_id
_entity_poly.type
_entity_poly.pdbx_seq_one_letter_code
_entity_poly.pdbx_strand_id
1 'polypeptide(L)'
;MKQSLALVVLALCVVVWTGSLRAQGSGTGVKAAGVEKFDPARDPEADLKVAMVEAKRTGKRILLDVGGEWCIWCHRLDTLFMKNPDLADQLHQGFVVVKVHYSTQHKNERFLSAFPKIPGYPHLFVLDENGMLLHSQDTGELESGKGYDTAKVVAFMDSWGKPYVKKLGKERR
;
A
#
# COMPACT_ATOMS: atom_id res chain seq x y z
N MET A 1 -79.66 39.04 -18.58
CA MET A 1 -79.37 37.86 -17.70
C MET A 1 -78.45 36.94 -18.43
N LYS A 2 -77.16 37.13 -18.28
CA LYS A 2 -76.11 36.17 -18.76
C LYS A 2 -74.97 36.25 -17.76
N GLN A 3 -74.80 35.21 -16.94
CA GLN A 3 -73.68 35.04 -15.97
C GLN A 3 -72.48 34.48 -16.74
N SER A 4 -71.40 35.22 -16.77
CA SER A 4 -70.13 34.77 -17.31
C SER A 4 -69.34 34.15 -16.19
N LEU A 5 -69.10 32.87 -16.33
CA LEU A 5 -68.29 32.08 -15.43
C LEU A 5 -66.81 32.31 -15.78
N ALA A 6 -66.07 32.96 -14.89
CA ALA A 6 -64.63 33.16 -15.04
C ALA A 6 -63.90 31.92 -14.46
N LEU A 7 -63.30 31.17 -15.32
CA LEU A 7 -62.41 30.07 -14.96
C LEU A 7 -61.04 30.60 -14.52
N VAL A 8 -60.77 30.55 -13.24
CA VAL A 8 -59.43 30.80 -12.69
C VAL A 8 -58.62 29.56 -12.84
N VAL A 9 -57.72 29.56 -13.80
CA VAL A 9 -56.72 28.51 -13.97
C VAL A 9 -55.58 28.77 -12.99
N LEU A 10 -55.55 28.04 -11.91
CA LEU A 10 -54.42 28.03 -10.95
C LEU A 10 -53.30 27.19 -11.54
N ALA A 11 -52.27 27.81 -12.10
CA ALA A 11 -51.05 27.16 -12.53
C ALA A 11 -50.21 26.79 -11.30
N LEU A 12 -50.27 25.53 -10.88
CA LEU A 12 -49.38 24.95 -9.88
C LEU A 12 -48.00 24.74 -10.54
N CYS A 13 -47.06 25.66 -10.30
CA CYS A 13 -45.66 25.47 -10.58
C CYS A 13 -45.09 24.43 -9.62
N VAL A 14 -45.05 23.17 -10.04
CA VAL A 14 -44.27 22.13 -9.34
C VAL A 14 -42.79 22.38 -9.66
N VAL A 15 -42.11 23.08 -8.75
CA VAL A 15 -40.64 23.18 -8.78
C VAL A 15 -40.07 21.82 -8.37
N VAL A 16 -39.74 20.99 -9.36
CA VAL A 16 -39.01 19.77 -9.14
C VAL A 16 -37.58 20.17 -8.78
N TRP A 17 -37.31 20.22 -7.49
CA TRP A 17 -35.95 20.38 -6.96
C TRP A 17 -35.22 19.07 -7.20
N THR A 18 -34.56 18.93 -8.34
CA THR A 18 -33.57 17.87 -8.57
C THR A 18 -32.36 18.15 -7.71
N GLY A 19 -32.46 17.80 -6.45
CA GLY A 19 -31.30 17.75 -5.55
C GLY A 19 -30.31 16.74 -6.10
N SER A 20 -29.30 17.21 -6.83
CA SER A 20 -28.11 16.42 -7.08
C SER A 20 -27.52 16.04 -5.72
N LEU A 21 -27.79 14.81 -5.27
CA LEU A 21 -27.03 14.16 -4.22
C LEU A 21 -25.59 14.03 -4.73
N ARG A 22 -24.84 15.10 -4.53
CA ARG A 22 -23.39 15.02 -4.59
C ARG A 22 -23.00 14.10 -3.43
N ALA A 23 -22.77 12.82 -3.74
CA ALA A 23 -22.09 11.92 -2.85
C ALA A 23 -20.73 12.57 -2.54
N GLN A 24 -20.68 13.29 -1.42
CA GLN A 24 -19.42 13.62 -0.77
C GLN A 24 -18.84 12.27 -0.33
N GLY A 25 -18.09 11.68 -1.23
CA GLY A 25 -17.15 10.64 -0.85
C GLY A 25 -16.24 11.27 0.19
N SER A 26 -16.58 11.07 1.47
CA SER A 26 -15.60 11.15 2.54
C SER A 26 -14.49 10.17 2.14
N GLY A 27 -13.52 10.69 1.40
CA GLY A 27 -12.24 10.05 1.27
C GLY A 27 -11.66 10.00 2.68
N THR A 28 -12.10 9.01 3.47
CA THR A 28 -11.23 8.46 4.48
C THR A 28 -10.03 8.01 3.70
N GLY A 29 -9.05 8.91 3.61
CA GLY A 29 -7.75 8.58 3.08
C GLY A 29 -7.32 7.33 3.85
N VAL A 30 -7.52 6.17 3.24
CA VAL A 30 -6.81 4.98 3.63
C VAL A 30 -5.37 5.40 3.45
N LYS A 31 -4.75 5.81 4.58
CA LYS A 31 -3.33 6.12 4.64
C LYS A 31 -2.71 4.91 4.00
N ALA A 32 -2.14 5.10 2.81
CA ALA A 32 -1.54 4.00 2.05
C ALA A 32 -0.84 3.11 3.08
N ALA A 33 -1.02 1.80 3.01
CA ALA A 33 -0.50 0.86 4.01
C ALA A 33 1.04 0.81 3.96
N GLY A 34 1.66 1.97 3.96
CA GLY A 34 3.06 2.19 4.24
C GLY A 34 3.21 2.18 5.75
N VAL A 35 3.36 1.02 6.33
CA VAL A 35 3.70 0.91 7.74
C VAL A 35 5.17 1.27 7.85
N GLU A 36 5.43 2.49 8.31
CA GLU A 36 6.79 3.03 8.42
C GLU A 36 7.63 2.35 9.51
N LYS A 37 6.99 1.60 10.44
CA LYS A 37 7.65 0.96 11.59
C LYS A 37 7.09 -0.43 11.87
N PHE A 38 7.91 -1.28 12.45
CA PHE A 38 7.48 -2.55 13.00
C PHE A 38 6.75 -2.31 14.33
N ASP A 39 5.47 -2.63 14.39
CA ASP A 39 4.63 -2.42 15.57
C ASP A 39 4.08 -3.76 16.07
N PRO A 40 4.46 -4.23 17.28
CA PRO A 40 3.98 -5.48 17.83
C PRO A 40 2.48 -5.50 18.14
N ALA A 41 1.82 -4.33 18.23
CA ALA A 41 0.39 -4.24 18.46
C ALA A 41 -0.46 -4.42 17.20
N ARG A 42 0.15 -4.46 16.01
CA ARG A 42 -0.56 -4.63 14.74
C ARG A 42 -0.88 -6.09 14.48
N ASP A 43 -2.04 -6.32 13.87
CA ASP A 43 -2.44 -7.64 13.34
C ASP A 43 -2.02 -7.75 11.86
N PRO A 44 -1.04 -8.61 11.52
CA PRO A 44 -0.57 -8.74 10.16
C PRO A 44 -1.61 -9.32 9.20
N GLU A 45 -2.58 -10.10 9.68
CA GLU A 45 -3.69 -10.60 8.84
C GLU A 45 -4.64 -9.46 8.45
N ALA A 46 -4.94 -8.56 9.39
CA ALA A 46 -5.75 -7.37 9.11
C ALA A 46 -5.01 -6.42 8.15
N ASP A 47 -3.72 -6.20 8.37
CA ASP A 47 -2.88 -5.37 7.50
C ASP A 47 -2.78 -5.93 6.08
N LEU A 48 -2.61 -7.23 5.93
CA LEU A 48 -2.60 -7.89 4.62
C LEU A 48 -3.94 -7.72 3.90
N LYS A 49 -5.08 -7.85 4.58
CA LYS A 49 -6.40 -7.61 3.97
C LYS A 49 -6.53 -6.19 3.41
N VAL A 50 -6.06 -5.18 4.16
CA VAL A 50 -6.05 -3.78 3.70
C VAL A 50 -5.12 -3.63 2.49
N ALA A 51 -3.93 -4.23 2.55
CA ALA A 51 -2.97 -4.19 1.45
C ALA A 51 -3.51 -4.85 0.17
N MET A 52 -4.26 -5.97 0.28
CA MET A 52 -4.91 -6.63 -0.86
C MET A 52 -5.93 -5.72 -1.55
N VAL A 53 -6.73 -4.97 -0.79
CA VAL A 53 -7.68 -3.98 -1.35
C VAL A 53 -6.93 -2.89 -2.11
N GLU A 54 -5.86 -2.36 -1.54
CA GLU A 54 -5.05 -1.32 -2.17
C GLU A 54 -4.28 -1.86 -3.39
N ALA A 55 -3.74 -3.07 -3.31
CA ALA A 55 -3.06 -3.73 -4.42
C ALA A 55 -3.99 -3.93 -5.63
N LYS A 56 -5.22 -4.42 -5.40
CA LYS A 56 -6.25 -4.54 -6.45
C LYS A 56 -6.60 -3.19 -7.08
N ARG A 57 -6.75 -2.15 -6.26
CA ARG A 57 -7.08 -0.80 -6.73
C ARG A 57 -5.96 -0.17 -7.58
N THR A 58 -4.69 -0.45 -7.24
CA THR A 58 -3.52 0.21 -7.84
C THR A 58 -2.77 -0.66 -8.83
N GLY A 59 -3.05 -1.96 -8.87
CA GLY A 59 -2.33 -2.96 -9.66
C GLY A 59 -0.91 -3.22 -9.14
N LYS A 60 -0.61 -2.85 -7.89
CA LYS A 60 0.69 -3.09 -7.26
C LYS A 60 0.78 -4.52 -6.74
N ARG A 61 2.01 -4.98 -6.49
CA ARG A 61 2.26 -6.17 -5.67
C ARG A 61 2.20 -5.81 -4.20
N ILE A 62 2.13 -6.81 -3.33
CA ILE A 62 2.24 -6.62 -1.88
C ILE A 62 3.64 -7.08 -1.48
N LEU A 63 4.31 -6.29 -0.65
CA LEU A 63 5.60 -6.62 -0.08
C LEU A 63 5.46 -6.75 1.43
N LEU A 64 5.54 -7.97 1.96
CA LEU A 64 5.65 -8.18 3.39
C LEU A 64 7.12 -8.04 3.76
N ASP A 65 7.44 -7.06 4.57
CA ASP A 65 8.76 -6.85 5.17
C ASP A 65 8.71 -7.36 6.61
N VAL A 66 9.28 -8.55 6.84
CA VAL A 66 9.22 -9.25 8.13
C VAL A 66 10.48 -8.95 8.91
N GLY A 67 10.31 -8.39 10.11
CA GLY A 67 11.43 -8.03 10.96
C GLY A 67 10.99 -7.38 12.28
N GLY A 68 11.79 -6.45 12.80
CA GLY A 68 11.46 -5.77 14.05
C GLY A 68 12.44 -4.64 14.38
N GLU A 69 12.08 -3.80 15.34
CA GLU A 69 12.91 -2.67 15.77
C GLU A 69 14.26 -3.10 16.41
N TRP A 70 14.40 -4.36 16.81
CA TRP A 70 15.65 -4.96 17.29
C TRP A 70 16.64 -5.29 16.15
N CYS A 71 16.18 -5.30 14.90
CA CYS A 71 16.90 -5.83 13.75
C CYS A 71 17.73 -4.73 13.07
N ILE A 72 19.05 -4.76 13.27
CA ILE A 72 19.95 -3.77 12.66
C ILE A 72 19.91 -3.77 11.13
N TRP A 73 19.71 -4.93 10.50
CA TRP A 73 19.62 -5.04 9.05
C TRP A 73 18.30 -4.47 8.52
N CYS A 74 17.20 -4.55 9.30
CA CYS A 74 15.94 -3.88 8.96
C CYS A 74 16.14 -2.36 8.91
N HIS A 75 16.83 -1.79 9.92
CA HIS A 75 17.15 -0.36 9.93
C HIS A 75 18.10 0.06 8.80
N ARG A 76 19.02 -0.82 8.38
CA ARG A 76 19.89 -0.56 7.22
C ARG A 76 19.11 -0.53 5.93
N LEU A 77 18.13 -1.42 5.75
CA LEU A 77 17.25 -1.44 4.59
C LEU A 77 16.39 -0.17 4.55
N ASP A 78 15.77 0.20 5.66
CA ASP A 78 15.01 1.46 5.77
C ASP A 78 15.89 2.68 5.47
N THR A 79 17.12 2.69 6.00
CA THR A 79 18.09 3.77 5.75
C THR A 79 18.46 3.88 4.27
N LEU A 80 18.57 2.76 3.56
CA LEU A 80 18.83 2.77 2.12
C LEU A 80 17.71 3.53 1.38
N PHE A 81 16.45 3.21 1.66
CA PHE A 81 15.31 3.91 1.04
C PHE A 81 15.22 5.38 1.47
N MET A 82 15.41 5.67 2.76
CA MET A 82 15.40 7.05 3.26
C MET A 82 16.46 7.95 2.60
N LYS A 83 17.63 7.41 2.30
CA LYS A 83 18.74 8.16 1.66
C LYS A 83 18.63 8.24 0.15
N ASN A 84 17.76 7.45 -0.48
CA ASN A 84 17.59 7.36 -1.92
C ASN A 84 16.12 7.56 -2.32
N PRO A 85 15.67 8.82 -2.49
CA PRO A 85 14.26 9.12 -2.80
C PRO A 85 13.75 8.43 -4.07
N ASP A 86 14.56 8.35 -5.14
CA ASP A 86 14.19 7.64 -6.38
C ASP A 86 13.92 6.15 -6.11
N LEU A 87 14.72 5.54 -5.21
CA LEU A 87 14.56 4.14 -4.82
C LEU A 87 13.29 3.94 -3.97
N ALA A 88 13.03 4.87 -3.05
CA ALA A 88 11.80 4.87 -2.27
C ALA A 88 10.56 5.05 -3.17
N ASP A 89 10.62 5.94 -4.16
CA ASP A 89 9.56 6.12 -5.15
C ASP A 89 9.31 4.84 -5.95
N GLN A 90 10.37 4.15 -6.37
CA GLN A 90 10.27 2.86 -7.07
C GLN A 90 9.60 1.80 -6.18
N LEU A 91 10.02 1.68 -4.91
CA LEU A 91 9.40 0.79 -3.93
C LEU A 91 7.89 1.06 -3.83
N HIS A 92 7.51 2.32 -3.58
CA HIS A 92 6.11 2.69 -3.39
C HIS A 92 5.27 2.65 -4.66
N GLN A 93 5.87 2.76 -5.84
CA GLN A 93 5.16 2.55 -7.11
C GLN A 93 4.95 1.07 -7.41
N GLY A 94 5.92 0.23 -7.07
CA GLY A 94 5.88 -1.21 -7.33
C GLY A 94 5.03 -1.99 -6.34
N PHE A 95 5.02 -1.54 -5.07
CA PHE A 95 4.49 -2.33 -3.97
C PHE A 95 3.56 -1.55 -3.03
N VAL A 96 2.67 -2.31 -2.40
CA VAL A 96 2.03 -1.97 -1.13
C VAL A 96 2.85 -2.65 -0.04
N VAL A 97 3.58 -1.88 0.74
CA VAL A 97 4.49 -2.42 1.76
C VAL A 97 3.73 -2.66 3.06
N VAL A 98 3.91 -3.83 3.65
CA VAL A 98 3.37 -4.22 4.96
C VAL A 98 4.52 -4.68 5.84
N LYS A 99 4.85 -3.91 6.87
CA LYS A 99 5.83 -4.33 7.88
C LYS A 99 5.19 -5.28 8.86
N VAL A 100 5.71 -6.51 8.94
CA VAL A 100 5.25 -7.55 9.83
C VAL A 100 6.23 -7.68 10.98
N HIS A 101 5.79 -7.28 12.18
CA HIS A 101 6.64 -7.40 13.37
C HIS A 101 6.88 -8.87 13.72
N TYR A 102 8.15 -9.20 13.99
CA TYR A 102 8.58 -10.46 14.56
C TYR A 102 9.51 -10.20 15.75
N SER A 103 9.26 -10.90 16.86
CA SER A 103 10.20 -10.99 17.98
C SER A 103 9.98 -12.31 18.72
N THR A 104 10.86 -12.63 19.65
CA THR A 104 10.71 -13.84 20.47
C THR A 104 9.43 -13.84 21.31
N GLN A 105 8.91 -12.66 21.64
CA GLN A 105 7.66 -12.45 22.40
C GLN A 105 6.41 -12.40 21.49
N HIS A 106 6.58 -11.93 20.23
CA HIS A 106 5.49 -11.78 19.26
C HIS A 106 5.92 -12.40 17.92
N LYS A 107 5.85 -13.72 17.83
CA LYS A 107 6.33 -14.47 16.68
C LYS A 107 5.40 -14.44 15.46
N ASN A 108 4.14 -14.03 15.66
CA ASN A 108 3.11 -14.09 14.62
C ASN A 108 3.02 -15.46 13.92
N GLU A 109 3.21 -16.56 14.69
CA GLU A 109 3.38 -17.94 14.17
C GLU A 109 2.23 -18.34 13.24
N ARG A 110 0.98 -18.05 13.64
CA ARG A 110 -0.19 -18.40 12.81
C ARG A 110 -0.12 -17.76 11.43
N PHE A 111 0.24 -16.47 11.37
CA PHE A 111 0.36 -15.74 10.11
C PHE A 111 1.57 -16.23 9.31
N LEU A 112 2.73 -16.30 9.93
CA LEU A 112 3.98 -16.64 9.25
C LEU A 112 4.08 -18.10 8.83
N SER A 113 3.31 -19.02 9.46
CA SER A 113 3.27 -20.43 9.05
C SER A 113 2.69 -20.66 7.65
N ALA A 114 1.98 -19.67 7.09
CA ALA A 114 1.50 -19.72 5.70
C ALA A 114 2.61 -19.46 4.65
N PHE A 115 3.82 -19.08 5.10
CA PHE A 115 4.94 -18.70 4.24
C PHE A 115 6.13 -19.66 4.43
N PRO A 116 7.08 -19.68 3.48
CA PRO A 116 8.32 -20.41 3.63
C PRO A 116 9.10 -20.01 4.88
N LYS A 117 9.97 -20.92 5.36
CA LYS A 117 10.85 -20.67 6.51
C LYS A 117 11.72 -19.43 6.25
N ILE A 118 11.79 -18.54 7.23
CA ILE A 118 12.62 -17.34 7.22
C ILE A 118 14.01 -17.70 7.74
N PRO A 119 15.07 -17.58 6.92
CA PRO A 119 16.45 -17.88 7.34
C PRO A 119 17.08 -16.75 8.16
N GLY A 120 16.67 -15.50 7.94
CA GLY A 120 17.21 -14.30 8.57
C GLY A 120 16.28 -13.10 8.45
N TYR A 121 16.60 -12.01 9.13
CA TYR A 121 15.78 -10.80 9.14
C TYR A 121 16.58 -9.56 8.71
N PRO A 122 15.96 -8.62 7.93
CA PRO A 122 14.60 -8.72 7.43
C PRO A 122 14.45 -9.83 6.41
N HIS A 123 13.20 -10.28 6.19
CA HIS A 123 12.86 -11.18 5.10
C HIS A 123 11.72 -10.60 4.30
N LEU A 124 11.78 -10.69 2.97
CA LEU A 124 10.77 -10.09 2.11
C LEU A 124 9.95 -11.18 1.41
N PHE A 125 8.62 -11.12 1.57
CA PHE A 125 7.70 -11.91 0.76
C PHE A 125 6.97 -11.02 -0.23
N VAL A 126 7.02 -11.37 -1.51
CA VAL A 126 6.23 -10.71 -2.55
C VAL A 126 4.97 -11.51 -2.79
N LEU A 127 3.82 -10.84 -2.72
CA LEU A 127 2.52 -11.45 -2.97
C LEU A 127 1.84 -10.75 -4.15
N ASP A 128 0.94 -11.46 -4.82
CA ASP A 128 0.01 -10.84 -5.76
C ASP A 128 -1.10 -10.06 -5.02
N GLU A 129 -2.00 -9.46 -5.78
CA GLU A 129 -3.13 -8.69 -5.25
C GLU A 129 -4.20 -9.55 -4.53
N ASN A 130 -4.10 -10.86 -4.63
CA ASN A 130 -4.97 -11.81 -3.92
C ASN A 130 -4.28 -12.42 -2.69
N GLY A 131 -3.05 -12.00 -2.39
CA GLY A 131 -2.27 -12.50 -1.26
C GLY A 131 -1.55 -13.81 -1.52
N MET A 132 -1.49 -14.27 -2.78
CA MET A 132 -0.72 -15.46 -3.14
C MET A 132 0.76 -15.15 -3.20
N LEU A 133 1.58 -16.02 -2.61
CA LEU A 133 3.03 -15.88 -2.60
C LEU A 133 3.59 -16.03 -4.02
N LEU A 134 4.35 -15.03 -4.46
CA LEU A 134 5.07 -15.03 -5.73
C LEU A 134 6.57 -15.27 -5.53
N HIS A 135 7.15 -14.71 -4.46
CA HIS A 135 8.58 -14.81 -4.21
C HIS A 135 8.90 -14.67 -2.71
N SER A 136 9.95 -15.34 -2.29
CA SER A 136 10.51 -15.31 -0.94
C SER A 136 11.97 -14.90 -1.04
N GLN A 137 12.30 -13.68 -0.60
CA GLN A 137 13.63 -13.10 -0.72
C GLN A 137 14.36 -13.13 0.61
N ASP A 138 15.43 -13.90 0.67
CA ASP A 138 16.45 -13.72 1.70
C ASP A 138 17.20 -12.41 1.43
N THR A 139 17.07 -11.44 2.35
CA THR A 139 17.73 -10.14 2.16
C THR A 139 19.25 -10.21 2.30
N GLY A 140 19.80 -11.28 2.85
CA GLY A 140 21.24 -11.54 2.82
C GLY A 140 21.83 -11.56 1.41
N GLU A 141 21.05 -12.01 0.42
CA GLU A 141 21.46 -12.01 -0.99
C GLU A 141 21.56 -10.58 -1.58
N LEU A 142 20.88 -9.61 -0.96
CA LEU A 142 20.86 -8.21 -1.38
C LEU A 142 21.96 -7.39 -0.68
N GLU A 143 22.67 -7.98 0.28
CA GLU A 143 23.68 -7.29 1.07
C GLU A 143 24.99 -7.06 0.31
N SER A 144 25.71 -6.00 0.74
CA SER A 144 27.08 -5.70 0.36
C SER A 144 27.78 -4.99 1.51
N GLY A 145 28.84 -5.58 2.01
CA GLY A 145 29.61 -5.04 3.14
C GLY A 145 28.75 -4.87 4.40
N LYS A 146 28.63 -3.63 4.88
CA LYS A 146 27.83 -3.29 6.07
C LYS A 146 26.44 -2.75 5.75
N GLY A 147 25.93 -2.98 4.55
CA GLY A 147 24.64 -2.45 4.08
C GLY A 147 24.08 -3.28 2.94
N TYR A 148 23.22 -2.66 2.14
CA TYR A 148 22.63 -3.28 0.97
C TYR A 148 23.25 -2.75 -0.33
N ASP A 149 23.35 -3.62 -1.31
CA ASP A 149 23.73 -3.27 -2.68
C ASP A 149 22.52 -2.66 -3.40
N THR A 150 22.64 -1.38 -3.75
CA THR A 150 21.54 -0.65 -4.41
C THR A 150 21.14 -1.30 -5.74
N ALA A 151 22.10 -1.82 -6.52
CA ALA A 151 21.80 -2.44 -7.81
C ALA A 151 21.03 -3.76 -7.63
N LYS A 152 21.39 -4.55 -6.62
CA LYS A 152 20.65 -5.78 -6.28
C LYS A 152 19.22 -5.48 -5.81
N VAL A 153 19.04 -4.44 -4.98
CA VAL A 153 17.71 -4.01 -4.51
C VAL A 153 16.87 -3.50 -5.66
N VAL A 154 17.44 -2.72 -6.59
CA VAL A 154 16.77 -2.28 -7.82
C VAL A 154 16.35 -3.49 -8.66
N ALA A 155 17.27 -4.44 -8.92
CA ALA A 155 16.98 -5.64 -9.70
C ALA A 155 15.86 -6.50 -9.05
N PHE A 156 15.83 -6.61 -7.73
CA PHE A 156 14.72 -7.24 -7.01
C PHE A 156 13.40 -6.52 -7.27
N MET A 157 13.38 -5.20 -7.13
CA MET A 157 12.15 -4.42 -7.32
C MET A 157 11.66 -4.45 -8.78
N ASP A 158 12.57 -4.43 -9.76
CA ASP A 158 12.24 -4.54 -11.19
C ASP A 158 11.68 -5.91 -11.54
N SER A 159 12.20 -6.96 -10.90
CA SER A 159 11.75 -8.34 -11.16
C SER A 159 10.37 -8.64 -10.58
N TRP A 160 10.05 -8.06 -9.42
CA TRP A 160 8.89 -8.47 -8.63
C TRP A 160 7.84 -7.38 -8.43
N GLY A 161 8.18 -6.11 -8.60
CA GLY A 161 7.25 -5.00 -8.47
C GLY A 161 6.44 -4.74 -9.73
N LYS A 162 5.50 -3.82 -9.62
CA LYS A 162 4.91 -3.18 -10.80
C LYS A 162 5.99 -2.37 -11.52
N PRO A 163 6.01 -2.32 -12.85
CA PRO A 163 6.98 -1.53 -13.59
C PRO A 163 7.06 -0.08 -13.11
N TYR A 164 8.28 0.36 -12.79
CA TYR A 164 8.55 1.72 -12.33
C TYR A 164 8.57 2.70 -13.50
N VAL A 165 7.80 3.78 -13.35
CA VAL A 165 7.82 4.91 -14.28
C VAL A 165 8.45 6.10 -13.57
N LYS A 166 9.70 6.41 -13.91
CA LYS A 166 10.37 7.60 -13.34
C LYS A 166 9.60 8.85 -13.76
N LYS A 167 9.09 9.61 -12.79
CA LYS A 167 8.49 10.91 -13.04
C LYS A 167 9.61 11.86 -13.49
N LEU A 168 9.68 12.16 -14.78
CA LEU A 168 10.53 13.24 -15.26
C LEU A 168 10.11 14.51 -14.54
N GLY A 169 11.03 15.09 -13.76
CA GLY A 169 10.79 16.31 -13.02
C GLY A 169 10.20 17.37 -13.96
N LYS A 170 9.09 17.98 -13.55
CA LYS A 170 8.52 19.14 -14.23
C LYS A 170 9.58 20.22 -14.19
N GLU A 171 10.28 20.39 -15.32
CA GLU A 171 11.27 21.44 -15.50
C GLU A 171 10.60 22.78 -15.12
N ARG A 172 11.06 23.38 -14.04
CA ARG A 172 10.54 24.69 -13.61
C ARG A 172 11.06 25.73 -14.61
N ARG A 173 10.18 26.14 -15.50
CA ARG A 173 10.34 27.36 -16.31
C ARG A 173 10.12 28.57 -15.43
#